data_02d5030a7b3a45dc8655308d0a96e143
#
_entry.id   02d5030a7b3a45dc8655308d0a96e143
#
_cell.length_a   1.000
_cell.length_b   1.000
_cell.length_c   1.000
_cell.angle_alpha   90.00
_cell.angle_beta   90.00
_cell.angle_gamma   90.00
#
_symmetry.space_group_name_H-M   'P 1'
#
loop_
_entity.id
_entity.type
_entity.pdbx_description
1 polymer ?
#
loop_
_entity_poly.entity_id
_entity_poly.type
_entity_poly.pdbx_seq_one_letter_code
_entity_poly.pdbx_strand_id
1 'polypeptide(L)'
;MQNTQPEAAAKTQPRDEFFWISTINKATVVVNRAEGLLDDATARLAARGIRAVEEAAAVDPTKRVKKYIAYEPLLIAATSPEVTLIHAGRSSQDILSTMRMALDWEEAAQIAGALDDVIAKILDLAEQHRDTIVPNYTNGVAAQPNS
;
A
#
# COMPACT_ATOMS: atom_id res chain seq x y z
N MET A 1 25.42 32.87 -6.24
CA MET A 1 24.20 32.45 -5.51
C MET A 1 23.33 31.69 -6.49
N GLN A 2 23.48 30.37 -6.54
CA GLN A 2 22.64 29.49 -7.39
C GLN A 2 21.42 29.07 -6.58
N ASN A 3 20.27 29.50 -7.08
CA ASN A 3 18.94 29.16 -6.52
C ASN A 3 18.59 27.74 -6.93
N THR A 4 18.92 26.77 -6.11
CA THR A 4 18.41 25.38 -6.25
C THR A 4 16.98 25.35 -5.75
N GLN A 5 16.02 25.42 -6.69
CA GLN A 5 14.64 25.08 -6.41
C GLN A 5 14.59 23.62 -5.94
N PRO A 6 13.83 23.28 -4.88
CA PRO A 6 13.64 21.90 -4.49
C PRO A 6 12.88 21.17 -5.60
N GLU A 7 13.50 20.11 -6.10
CA GLU A 7 12.91 19.16 -7.02
C GLU A 7 11.56 18.71 -6.46
N ALA A 8 10.48 18.94 -7.23
CA ALA A 8 9.13 18.61 -6.83
C ALA A 8 9.10 17.10 -6.56
N ALA A 9 8.97 16.71 -5.30
CA ALA A 9 8.80 15.33 -4.89
C ALA A 9 7.68 14.73 -5.74
N ALA A 10 8.01 13.73 -6.54
CA ALA A 10 7.05 12.98 -7.35
C ALA A 10 5.94 12.53 -6.40
N LYS A 11 4.72 12.98 -6.63
CA LYS A 11 3.56 12.58 -5.81
C LYS A 11 3.44 11.07 -5.91
N THR A 12 3.93 10.39 -4.90
CA THR A 12 3.80 8.93 -4.80
C THR A 12 2.32 8.59 -4.84
N GLN A 13 1.91 7.80 -5.82
CA GLN A 13 0.50 7.41 -5.91
C GLN A 13 0.09 6.64 -4.65
N PRO A 14 -1.12 6.88 -4.11
CA PRO A 14 -1.55 6.18 -2.91
C PRO A 14 -1.59 4.68 -3.15
N ARG A 15 -1.08 3.92 -2.21
CA ARG A 15 -1.10 2.44 -2.22
C ARG A 15 -2.43 1.94 -1.65
N ASP A 16 -3.52 2.35 -2.30
CA ASP A 16 -4.90 2.02 -1.99
C ASP A 16 -5.35 0.71 -2.67
N GLU A 17 -6.63 0.38 -2.56
CA GLU A 17 -7.22 -0.81 -3.16
C GLU A 17 -6.98 -0.86 -4.68
N PHE A 18 -7.10 0.28 -5.37
CA PHE A 18 -6.87 0.37 -6.81
C PHE A 18 -5.43 0.00 -7.18
N PHE A 19 -4.46 0.53 -6.43
CA PHE A 19 -3.04 0.20 -6.63
C PHE A 19 -2.79 -1.30 -6.49
N TRP A 20 -3.33 -1.91 -5.43
CA TRP A 20 -3.14 -3.33 -5.19
C TRP A 20 -3.86 -4.21 -6.19
N ILE A 21 -5.09 -3.87 -6.60
CA ILE A 21 -5.81 -4.59 -7.67
C ILE A 21 -4.99 -4.54 -8.98
N SER A 22 -4.49 -3.38 -9.38
CA SER A 22 -3.65 -3.23 -10.57
C SER A 22 -2.37 -4.05 -10.47
N THR A 23 -1.70 -4.00 -9.31
CA THR A 23 -0.45 -4.74 -9.06
C THR A 23 -0.66 -6.25 -9.13
N ILE A 24 -1.73 -6.77 -8.52
CA ILE A 24 -2.10 -8.18 -8.57
C ILE A 24 -2.37 -8.61 -10.01
N ASN A 25 -3.10 -7.79 -10.80
CA ASN A 25 -3.34 -8.10 -12.21
C ASN A 25 -2.06 -8.13 -13.04
N LYS A 26 -1.13 -7.18 -12.82
CA LYS A 26 0.19 -7.20 -13.47
C LYS A 26 0.96 -8.48 -13.16
N ALA A 27 1.04 -8.84 -11.88
CA ALA A 27 1.71 -10.06 -11.44
C ALA A 27 1.09 -11.31 -12.09
N THR A 28 -0.25 -11.38 -12.13
CA THR A 28 -0.96 -12.49 -12.74
C THR A 28 -0.67 -12.61 -14.24
N VAL A 29 -0.64 -11.52 -14.97
CA VAL A 29 -0.29 -11.54 -16.42
C VAL A 29 1.10 -12.13 -16.62
N VAL A 30 2.07 -11.73 -15.81
CA VAL A 30 3.45 -12.23 -15.90
C VAL A 30 3.51 -13.73 -15.61
N VAL A 31 2.90 -14.17 -14.49
CA VAL A 31 2.91 -15.56 -14.08
C VAL A 31 2.15 -16.44 -15.07
N ASN A 32 0.92 -16.08 -15.43
CA ASN A 32 0.10 -16.88 -16.35
C ASN A 32 0.72 -17.00 -17.74
N ARG A 33 1.44 -15.96 -18.20
CA ARG A 33 2.22 -16.06 -19.42
C ARG A 33 3.41 -17.02 -19.28
N ALA A 34 4.13 -16.94 -18.17
CA ALA A 34 5.28 -17.81 -17.92
C ALA A 34 4.89 -19.29 -17.83
N GLU A 35 3.72 -19.57 -17.23
CA GLU A 35 3.16 -20.91 -17.08
C GLU A 35 2.38 -21.41 -18.33
N GLY A 36 2.34 -20.62 -19.40
CA GLY A 36 1.65 -20.99 -20.64
C GLY A 36 0.12 -20.93 -20.58
N LEU A 37 -0.46 -20.34 -19.53
CA LEU A 37 -1.91 -20.13 -19.39
C LEU A 37 -2.41 -18.96 -20.26
N LEU A 38 -1.53 -18.02 -20.60
CA LEU A 38 -1.78 -16.93 -21.53
C LEU A 38 -0.76 -16.98 -22.66
N ASP A 39 -1.23 -16.78 -23.87
CA ASP A 39 -0.34 -16.52 -25.00
C ASP A 39 0.22 -15.09 -24.97
N ASP A 40 1.22 -14.83 -25.79
CA ASP A 40 1.87 -13.53 -25.89
C ASP A 40 0.93 -12.40 -26.33
N ALA A 41 -0.07 -12.71 -27.16
CA ALA A 41 -1.03 -11.72 -27.66
C ALA A 41 -1.97 -11.28 -26.55
N THR A 42 -2.53 -12.22 -25.81
CA THR A 42 -3.42 -11.98 -24.67
C THR A 42 -2.68 -11.31 -23.51
N ALA A 43 -1.45 -11.72 -23.23
CA ALA A 43 -0.63 -11.07 -22.21
C ALA A 43 -0.35 -9.59 -22.54
N ARG A 44 0.00 -9.29 -23.81
CA ARG A 44 0.16 -7.90 -24.27
C ARG A 44 -1.16 -7.11 -24.26
N LEU A 45 -2.27 -7.74 -24.61
CA LEU A 45 -3.60 -7.13 -24.51
C LEU A 45 -3.90 -6.70 -23.09
N ALA A 46 -3.73 -7.61 -22.13
CA ALA A 46 -3.94 -7.36 -20.71
C ALA A 46 -3.02 -6.26 -20.16
N ALA A 47 -1.74 -6.28 -20.51
CA ALA A 47 -0.78 -5.25 -20.10
C ALA A 47 -1.17 -3.85 -20.60
N ARG A 48 -1.62 -3.74 -21.87
CA ARG A 48 -2.14 -2.47 -22.40
C ARG A 48 -3.41 -2.01 -21.69
N GLY A 49 -4.33 -2.93 -21.40
CA GLY A 49 -5.58 -2.62 -20.69
C GLY A 49 -5.31 -2.11 -19.28
N ILE A 50 -4.46 -2.80 -18.51
CA ILE A 50 -4.09 -2.37 -17.16
C ILE A 50 -3.48 -0.98 -17.19
N ARG A 51 -2.55 -0.74 -18.12
CA ARG A 51 -1.91 0.56 -18.28
C ARG A 51 -2.93 1.66 -18.62
N ALA A 52 -3.84 1.43 -19.56
CA ALA A 52 -4.88 2.39 -19.93
C ALA A 52 -5.81 2.72 -18.75
N VAL A 53 -6.17 1.73 -17.93
CA VAL A 53 -6.98 1.94 -16.73
C VAL A 53 -6.21 2.77 -15.68
N GLU A 54 -4.91 2.51 -15.49
CA GLU A 54 -4.06 3.30 -14.59
C GLU A 54 -3.88 4.75 -15.08
N GLU A 55 -3.66 4.95 -16.37
CA GLU A 55 -3.54 6.28 -16.96
C GLU A 55 -4.85 7.08 -16.82
N ALA A 56 -6.00 6.45 -17.05
CA ALA A 56 -7.31 7.07 -16.86
C ALA A 56 -7.56 7.45 -15.39
N ALA A 57 -7.14 6.62 -14.44
CA ALA A 57 -7.26 6.86 -13.02
C ALA A 57 -6.24 7.91 -12.50
N ALA A 58 -5.12 8.09 -13.19
CA ALA A 58 -4.16 9.15 -12.89
C ALA A 58 -4.69 10.54 -13.30
N VAL A 59 -5.44 10.61 -14.40
CA VAL A 59 -6.11 11.84 -14.87
C VAL A 59 -7.33 12.16 -14.02
N ASP A 60 -8.13 11.15 -13.69
CA ASP A 60 -9.38 11.29 -12.94
C ASP A 60 -9.37 10.32 -11.74
N PRO A 61 -9.07 10.83 -10.52
CA PRO A 61 -9.04 9.99 -9.32
C PRO A 61 -10.36 9.30 -8.98
N THR A 62 -11.50 9.77 -9.48
CA THR A 62 -12.81 9.13 -9.25
C THR A 62 -12.91 7.75 -9.93
N LYS A 63 -12.05 7.48 -10.91
CA LYS A 63 -11.93 6.18 -11.59
C LYS A 63 -11.13 5.14 -10.81
N ARG A 64 -10.56 5.51 -9.65
CA ARG A 64 -9.88 4.57 -8.76
C ARG A 64 -10.90 3.69 -8.03
N VAL A 65 -11.26 2.59 -8.66
CA VAL A 65 -12.25 1.66 -8.11
C VAL A 65 -11.65 0.85 -6.94
N LYS A 66 -12.47 0.57 -5.92
CA LYS A 66 -12.07 -0.14 -4.71
C LYS A 66 -12.36 -1.65 -4.73
N LYS A 67 -13.09 -2.11 -5.73
CA LYS A 67 -13.52 -3.50 -5.82
C LYS A 67 -13.12 -4.09 -7.16
N TYR A 68 -12.68 -5.34 -7.15
CA TYR A 68 -12.29 -6.05 -8.37
C TYR A 68 -13.44 -6.12 -9.39
N ILE A 69 -14.66 -6.38 -8.95
CA ILE A 69 -15.85 -6.45 -9.83
C ILE A 69 -16.10 -5.15 -10.62
N ALA A 70 -15.61 -4.02 -10.12
CA ALA A 70 -15.68 -2.74 -10.84
C ALA A 70 -14.44 -2.50 -11.72
N TYR A 71 -13.33 -3.20 -11.46
CA TYR A 71 -12.09 -3.06 -12.23
C TYR A 71 -12.14 -3.83 -13.56
N GLU A 72 -12.70 -5.03 -13.57
CA GLU A 72 -12.80 -5.87 -14.76
C GLU A 72 -13.54 -5.22 -15.93
N PRO A 73 -14.72 -4.57 -15.73
CA PRO A 73 -15.37 -3.82 -16.80
C PRO A 73 -14.52 -2.72 -17.39
N LEU A 74 -13.65 -2.07 -16.61
CA LEU A 74 -12.73 -1.05 -17.11
C LEU A 74 -11.65 -1.67 -18.01
N LEU A 75 -11.16 -2.85 -17.68
CA LEU A 75 -10.21 -3.60 -18.53
C LEU A 75 -10.86 -3.98 -19.87
N ILE A 76 -12.07 -4.53 -19.83
CA ILE A 76 -12.83 -4.91 -21.03
C ILE A 76 -13.08 -3.69 -21.91
N ALA A 77 -13.51 -2.58 -21.34
CA ALA A 77 -13.76 -1.34 -22.06
C ALA A 77 -12.49 -0.73 -22.69
N ALA A 78 -11.33 -0.92 -22.02
CA ALA A 78 -10.05 -0.43 -22.51
C ALA A 78 -9.42 -1.36 -23.58
N THR A 79 -9.92 -2.58 -23.73
CA THR A 79 -9.36 -3.60 -24.63
C THR A 79 -10.45 -4.38 -25.37
N SER A 80 -10.75 -5.59 -24.90
CA SER A 80 -11.77 -6.49 -25.42
C SER A 80 -12.09 -7.59 -24.40
N PRO A 81 -13.18 -8.37 -24.57
CA PRO A 81 -13.56 -9.43 -23.63
C PRO A 81 -12.49 -10.50 -23.39
N GLU A 82 -11.59 -10.73 -24.34
CA GLU A 82 -10.50 -11.70 -24.24
C GLU A 82 -9.56 -11.40 -23.08
N VAL A 83 -9.52 -10.15 -22.60
CA VAL A 83 -8.71 -9.77 -21.43
C VAL A 83 -9.11 -10.55 -20.17
N THR A 84 -10.33 -11.06 -20.09
CA THR A 84 -10.80 -11.86 -18.95
C THR A 84 -10.07 -13.18 -18.78
N LEU A 85 -9.34 -13.65 -19.81
CA LEU A 85 -8.48 -14.82 -19.71
C LEU A 85 -7.37 -14.69 -18.67
N ILE A 86 -7.04 -13.47 -18.23
CA ILE A 86 -6.12 -13.28 -17.07
C ILE A 86 -6.61 -13.94 -15.79
N HIS A 87 -7.92 -14.28 -15.71
CA HIS A 87 -8.52 -14.97 -14.58
C HIS A 87 -8.30 -16.48 -14.55
N ALA A 88 -7.62 -17.04 -15.54
CA ALA A 88 -7.30 -18.47 -15.54
C ALA A 88 -6.62 -18.83 -14.20
N GLY A 89 -7.19 -19.83 -13.50
CA GLY A 89 -6.66 -20.36 -12.25
C GLY A 89 -6.87 -19.51 -10.99
N ARG A 90 -7.64 -18.41 -11.04
CA ARG A 90 -7.93 -17.58 -9.84
C ARG A 90 -9.40 -17.15 -9.76
N SER A 91 -9.86 -16.86 -8.55
CA SER A 91 -11.16 -16.26 -8.29
C SER A 91 -11.03 -14.79 -7.85
N SER A 92 -12.15 -14.07 -7.83
CA SER A 92 -12.21 -12.72 -7.26
C SER A 92 -11.86 -12.71 -5.76
N GLN A 93 -12.11 -13.81 -5.04
CA GLN A 93 -11.74 -13.93 -3.63
C GLN A 93 -10.25 -14.01 -3.41
N ASP A 94 -9.51 -14.67 -4.29
CA ASP A 94 -8.03 -14.68 -4.23
C ASP A 94 -7.47 -13.27 -4.34
N ILE A 95 -8.02 -12.47 -5.27
CA ILE A 95 -7.63 -11.07 -5.45
C ILE A 95 -7.98 -10.24 -4.21
N LEU A 96 -9.20 -10.38 -3.70
CA LEU A 96 -9.66 -9.63 -2.52
C LEU A 96 -8.86 -9.97 -1.27
N SER A 97 -8.57 -11.25 -1.03
CA SER A 97 -7.78 -11.68 0.12
C SER A 97 -6.34 -11.16 0.04
N THR A 98 -5.71 -11.28 -1.13
CA THR A 98 -4.34 -10.75 -1.36
C THR A 98 -4.30 -9.23 -1.17
N MET A 99 -5.28 -8.50 -1.72
CA MET A 99 -5.39 -7.05 -1.57
C MET A 99 -5.54 -6.64 -0.09
N ARG A 100 -6.42 -7.32 0.66
CA ARG A 100 -6.62 -7.04 2.09
C ARG A 100 -5.35 -7.27 2.89
N MET A 101 -4.67 -8.39 2.68
CA MET A 101 -3.40 -8.67 3.35
C MET A 101 -2.34 -7.62 3.04
N ALA A 102 -2.31 -7.09 1.81
CA ALA A 102 -1.38 -6.04 1.43
C ALA A 102 -1.71 -4.71 2.12
N LEU A 103 -2.99 -4.34 2.24
CA LEU A 103 -3.44 -3.15 2.96
C LEU A 103 -3.17 -3.28 4.47
N ASP A 104 -3.48 -4.43 5.07
CA ASP A 104 -3.20 -4.70 6.49
C ASP A 104 -1.70 -4.59 6.78
N TRP A 105 -0.85 -5.05 5.85
CA TRP A 105 0.60 -4.92 5.98
C TRP A 105 1.07 -3.45 5.93
N GLU A 106 0.48 -2.63 5.04
CA GLU A 106 0.77 -1.19 4.97
C GLU A 106 0.39 -0.47 6.27
N GLU A 107 -0.79 -0.82 6.83
CA GLU A 107 -1.25 -0.26 8.11
C GLU A 107 -0.34 -0.70 9.27
N ALA A 108 0.04 -1.98 9.33
CA ALA A 108 0.96 -2.49 10.34
C ALA A 108 2.32 -1.78 10.28
N ALA A 109 2.84 -1.52 9.08
CA ALA A 109 4.09 -0.79 8.91
C ALA A 109 4.00 0.67 9.43
N GLN A 110 2.86 1.34 9.22
CA GLN A 110 2.61 2.68 9.76
C GLN A 110 2.54 2.68 11.29
N ILE A 111 1.86 1.68 11.89
CA ILE A 111 1.79 1.52 13.35
C ILE A 111 3.19 1.28 13.92
N ALA A 112 4.00 0.43 13.30
CA ALA A 112 5.38 0.17 13.72
C ALA A 112 6.21 1.46 13.70
N GLY A 113 6.13 2.26 12.63
CA GLY A 113 6.83 3.55 12.56
C GLY A 113 6.38 4.54 13.64
N ALA A 114 5.07 4.63 13.92
CA ALA A 114 4.56 5.49 14.98
C ALA A 114 5.03 5.01 16.38
N LEU A 115 5.17 3.71 16.58
CA LEU A 115 5.70 3.13 17.82
C LEU A 115 7.19 3.48 17.99
N ASP A 116 7.99 3.41 16.94
CA ASP A 116 9.39 3.83 16.96
C ASP A 116 9.54 5.31 17.35
N ASP A 117 8.67 6.18 16.83
CA ASP A 117 8.64 7.60 17.21
C ASP A 117 8.31 7.80 18.71
N VAL A 118 7.38 7.02 19.25
CA VAL A 118 7.05 7.05 20.68
C VAL A 118 8.20 6.57 21.53
N ILE A 119 8.87 5.48 21.14
CA ILE A 119 10.06 4.94 21.83
C ILE A 119 11.17 6.00 21.86
N ALA A 120 11.45 6.63 20.74
CA ALA A 120 12.45 7.70 20.66
C ALA A 120 12.15 8.85 21.65
N LYS A 121 10.90 9.31 21.69
CA LYS A 121 10.47 10.38 22.62
C LYS A 121 10.60 9.96 24.09
N ILE A 122 10.26 8.71 24.42
CA ILE A 122 10.43 8.19 25.80
C ILE A 122 11.91 8.15 26.17
N LEU A 123 12.78 7.71 25.27
CA LEU A 123 14.22 7.70 25.49
C LEU A 123 14.80 9.11 25.70
N ASP A 124 14.35 10.07 24.89
CA ASP A 124 14.74 11.47 25.05
C ASP A 124 14.32 12.03 26.41
N LEU A 125 13.09 11.73 26.86
CA LEU A 125 12.61 12.13 28.18
C LEU A 125 13.39 11.45 29.29
N ALA A 126 13.68 10.17 29.16
CA ALA A 126 14.50 9.44 30.15
C ALA A 126 15.89 10.05 30.27
N GLU A 127 16.52 10.42 29.16
CA GLU A 127 17.85 11.07 29.17
C GLU A 127 17.78 12.48 29.82
N GLN A 128 16.73 13.27 29.51
CA GLN A 128 16.53 14.60 30.11
C GLN A 128 16.34 14.53 31.64
N HIS A 129 15.71 13.46 32.14
CA HIS A 129 15.37 13.30 33.54
C HIS A 129 16.21 12.27 34.26
N ARG A 130 17.30 11.80 33.68
CA ARG A 130 18.18 10.77 34.24
C ARG A 130 18.62 11.05 35.68
N ASP A 131 18.92 12.32 35.97
CA ASP A 131 19.42 12.76 37.27
C ASP A 131 18.32 13.48 38.11
N THR A 132 17.05 13.43 37.64
CA THR A 132 15.93 14.07 38.35
C THR A 132 15.42 13.17 39.46
N ILE A 133 15.52 13.65 40.72
CA ILE A 133 15.00 12.94 41.86
C ILE A 133 13.50 13.22 42.04
N VAL A 134 12.71 12.16 42.09
CA VAL A 134 11.25 12.22 42.26
C VAL A 134 10.84 11.71 43.65
N PRO A 135 10.04 12.45 44.42
CA PRO A 135 9.48 11.94 45.64
C PRO A 135 8.37 10.93 45.35
N ASN A 136 8.56 9.69 45.77
CA ASN A 136 7.54 8.65 45.62
C ASN A 136 6.60 8.62 46.82
N TYR A 137 5.31 8.32 46.55
CA TYR A 137 4.27 8.12 47.53
C TYR A 137 3.55 6.80 47.31
N THR A 138 3.28 6.07 48.38
CA THR A 138 2.47 4.84 48.35
C THR A 138 1.27 5.04 49.26
N ASN A 139 0.08 4.95 48.71
CA ASN A 139 -1.17 5.19 49.46
C ASN A 139 -1.20 6.52 50.25
N GLY A 140 -0.63 7.59 49.71
CA GLY A 140 -0.54 8.90 50.36
C GLY A 140 0.57 9.05 51.41
N VAL A 141 1.38 8.02 51.65
CA VAL A 141 2.54 8.02 52.54
C VAL A 141 3.82 8.20 51.76
N ALA A 142 4.70 9.09 52.20
CA ALA A 142 5.99 9.32 51.59
C ALA A 142 6.85 8.03 51.62
N ALA A 143 7.38 7.67 50.46
CA ALA A 143 8.28 6.55 50.26
C ALA A 143 9.70 7.06 49.91
N GLN A 144 10.61 6.15 49.51
CA GLN A 144 11.94 6.54 49.16
C GLN A 144 11.96 7.37 47.82
N PRO A 145 12.81 8.40 47.73
CA PRO A 145 13.05 9.08 46.48
C PRO A 145 13.64 8.10 45.42
N ASN A 146 13.29 8.34 44.16
CA ASN A 146 13.81 7.55 43.02
C ASN A 146 14.19 8.50 41.89
N SER A 147 14.99 8.03 40.94
CA SER A 147 15.35 8.74 39.70
C SER A 147 14.89 7.96 38.48
#